data_1c60f55cf958a36fed0788595159f2b2
#
_entry.id   1c60f55cf958a36fed0788595159f2b2
#
_cell.length_a   1.000
_cell.length_b   1.000
_cell.length_c   1.000
_cell.angle_alpha   90.00
_cell.angle_beta   90.00
_cell.angle_gamma   90.00
#
_symmetry.space_group_name_H-M   'P 1'
#
loop_
_entity.id
_entity.type
_entity.pdbx_description
1 polymer ?
#
loop_
_entity_poly.entity_id
_entity_poly.type
_entity_poly.pdbx_seq_one_letter_code
_entity_poly.pdbx_strand_id
1 'polypeptide(L)'
;AETEDITDTPKLEQDRVICDKVSVLYNQSINELYKLDLKTILKAVNYEEIENNVIKIPYKQKDNKYTNFFRNFKYFYEKISNLKERQLNKIAKIFTDSCEVIVIKSWQVEQAITMFNSLNADGLPLYDSDIIAAILYKNAIAQNKKDEFKNGWEDFLKQIGELKTAKIATIDSILLQQMYCERAKRREIITETDSVNVTTPGVRRYFTEINKDLLKEPVELCSNMIRLAKIWNKVSDYPIIQVLSKFNENSKLFLASYFSRFDENEVSEDRIKVICQCMLRLFTILELVDTGYSSTK
;
A
#
# COMPACT_ATOMS: atom_id res chain seq x y z
N ALA A 1 -34.05 16.37 49.06
CA ALA A 1 -33.47 15.57 47.98
C ALA A 1 -34.20 15.89 46.72
N GLU A 2 -33.68 16.85 45.98
CA GLU A 2 -34.24 17.30 44.70
C GLU A 2 -33.56 16.43 43.63
N THR A 3 -34.39 15.71 42.91
CA THR A 3 -34.02 15.04 41.67
C THR A 3 -34.03 16.10 40.58
N GLU A 4 -32.85 16.57 40.16
CA GLU A 4 -32.70 17.36 38.94
C GLU A 4 -33.03 16.46 37.74
N ASP A 5 -34.14 16.81 37.08
CA ASP A 5 -34.53 16.31 35.79
C ASP A 5 -33.51 16.82 34.74
N ILE A 6 -32.59 15.95 34.35
CA ILE A 6 -31.68 16.23 33.26
C ILE A 6 -32.45 16.10 31.95
N THR A 7 -32.91 17.22 31.44
CA THR A 7 -33.58 17.32 30.15
C THR A 7 -32.66 16.86 29.01
N ASP A 8 -33.11 15.95 28.18
CA ASP A 8 -32.44 15.26 27.06
C ASP A 8 -31.97 16.16 25.90
N THR A 9 -32.15 17.46 26.00
CA THR A 9 -31.81 18.43 24.94
C THR A 9 -30.31 18.60 24.62
N PRO A 10 -29.36 18.50 25.57
CA PRO A 10 -27.92 18.64 25.26
C PRO A 10 -27.37 17.45 24.47
N LYS A 11 -27.94 16.27 24.62
CA LYS A 11 -27.39 15.04 24.02
C LYS A 11 -27.63 14.98 22.51
N LEU A 12 -28.82 15.36 22.08
CA LEU A 12 -29.20 15.43 20.64
C LEU A 12 -28.40 16.48 19.88
N GLU A 13 -28.07 17.59 20.50
CA GLU A 13 -27.25 18.63 19.87
C GLU A 13 -25.76 18.25 19.76
N GLN A 14 -25.23 17.57 20.78
CA GLN A 14 -23.86 17.03 20.76
C GLN A 14 -23.72 15.90 19.73
N ASP A 15 -24.69 15.00 19.64
CA ASP A 15 -24.70 13.92 18.65
C ASP A 15 -24.79 14.48 17.22
N ARG A 16 -25.55 15.56 17.02
CA ARG A 16 -25.66 16.27 15.75
C ARG A 16 -24.35 16.95 15.36
N VAL A 17 -23.67 17.60 16.29
CA VAL A 17 -22.35 18.22 16.07
C VAL A 17 -21.27 17.18 15.75
N ILE A 18 -21.31 16.00 16.37
CA ILE A 18 -20.41 14.90 16.04
C ILE A 18 -20.71 14.37 14.63
N CYS A 19 -21.97 14.16 14.29
CA CYS A 19 -22.37 13.74 12.94
C CYS A 19 -21.98 14.76 11.87
N ASP A 20 -22.12 16.05 12.14
CA ASP A 20 -21.72 17.12 11.22
C ASP A 20 -20.20 17.19 11.04
N LYS A 21 -19.41 17.03 12.10
CA LYS A 21 -17.94 16.95 12.02
C LYS A 21 -17.46 15.71 11.29
N VAL A 22 -18.08 14.56 11.52
CA VAL A 22 -17.80 13.32 10.78
C VAL A 22 -18.20 13.48 9.31
N SER A 23 -19.29 14.17 9.01
CA SER A 23 -19.72 14.49 7.65
C SER A 23 -18.72 15.39 6.92
N VAL A 24 -18.08 16.33 7.62
CA VAL A 24 -17.01 17.18 7.05
C VAL A 24 -15.75 16.36 6.73
N LEU A 25 -15.34 15.46 7.61
CA LEU A 25 -14.24 14.51 7.37
C LEU A 25 -14.55 13.58 6.19
N TYR A 26 -15.79 13.12 6.10
CA TYR A 26 -16.30 12.33 5.00
C TYR A 26 -16.11 13.01 3.63
N ASN A 27 -16.25 14.31 3.56
CA ASN A 27 -16.19 15.04 2.29
C ASN A 27 -14.79 15.42 1.82
N GLN A 28 -13.77 15.40 2.68
CA GLN A 28 -12.50 16.06 2.37
C GLN A 28 -11.34 15.16 1.97
N SER A 29 -11.19 13.94 2.47
CA SER A 29 -9.91 13.24 2.32
C SER A 29 -9.96 11.71 2.40
N ILE A 30 -11.12 11.12 2.60
CA ILE A 30 -11.23 9.67 2.78
C ILE A 30 -11.40 8.99 1.42
N ASN A 31 -10.69 7.89 1.19
CA ASN A 31 -10.85 7.03 0.02
C ASN A 31 -12.32 6.63 -0.17
N GLU A 32 -12.82 6.59 -1.40
CA GLU A 32 -14.23 6.28 -1.72
C GLU A 32 -14.70 4.96 -1.08
N LEU A 33 -13.82 3.96 -1.03
CA LEU A 33 -14.09 2.69 -0.36
C LEU A 33 -14.41 2.88 1.13
N TYR A 34 -13.64 3.71 1.82
CA TYR A 34 -13.86 4.01 3.24
C TYR A 34 -15.06 4.93 3.47
N LYS A 35 -15.36 5.81 2.51
CA LYS A 35 -16.56 6.63 2.57
C LYS A 35 -17.84 5.78 2.56
N LEU A 36 -17.87 4.72 1.74
CA LEU A 36 -19.00 3.81 1.70
C LEU A 36 -19.16 3.04 3.01
N ASP A 37 -18.07 2.52 3.57
CA ASP A 37 -18.11 1.86 4.89
C ASP A 37 -18.53 2.81 6.00
N LEU A 38 -17.98 4.02 6.04
CA LEU A 38 -18.34 5.03 7.03
C LEU A 38 -19.84 5.38 6.94
N LYS A 39 -20.35 5.57 5.72
CA LYS A 39 -21.78 5.84 5.49
C LYS A 39 -22.67 4.70 5.97
N THR A 40 -22.24 3.46 5.75
CA THR A 40 -22.95 2.26 6.23
C THR A 40 -22.98 2.22 7.75
N ILE A 41 -21.84 2.48 8.41
CA ILE A 41 -21.73 2.49 9.87
C ILE A 41 -22.62 3.59 10.50
N LEU A 42 -22.61 4.80 9.93
CA LEU A 42 -23.35 5.93 10.48
C LEU A 42 -24.86 5.84 10.27
N LYS A 43 -25.33 5.09 9.27
CA LYS A 43 -26.76 4.97 8.95
C LYS A 43 -27.42 3.74 9.54
N ALA A 44 -26.64 2.75 9.92
CA ALA A 44 -27.16 1.49 10.41
C ALA A 44 -27.77 1.65 11.82
N VAL A 45 -28.85 0.94 12.06
CA VAL A 45 -29.55 0.91 13.33
C VAL A 45 -28.91 -0.07 14.31
N ASN A 46 -28.25 -1.12 13.79
CA ASN A 46 -27.63 -2.16 14.60
C ASN A 46 -26.38 -2.75 13.91
N TYR A 47 -25.63 -3.52 14.69
CA TYR A 47 -24.38 -4.12 14.21
C TYR A 47 -24.57 -5.12 13.07
N GLU A 48 -25.63 -5.91 13.10
CA GLU A 48 -25.92 -6.92 12.07
C GLU A 48 -26.15 -6.25 10.70
N GLU A 49 -26.87 -5.13 10.68
CA GLU A 49 -27.07 -4.33 9.49
C GLU A 49 -25.73 -3.81 8.93
N ILE A 50 -24.83 -3.35 9.80
CA ILE A 50 -23.50 -2.91 9.41
C ILE A 50 -22.73 -4.07 8.77
N GLU A 51 -22.63 -5.22 9.44
CA GLU A 51 -21.85 -6.37 8.97
C GLU A 51 -22.36 -6.92 7.62
N ASN A 52 -23.65 -6.83 7.38
CA ASN A 52 -24.26 -7.27 6.13
C ASN A 52 -24.00 -6.32 4.95
N ASN A 53 -23.91 -5.01 5.21
CA ASN A 53 -23.85 -3.98 4.17
C ASN A 53 -22.47 -3.37 3.96
N VAL A 54 -21.47 -3.66 4.81
CA VAL A 54 -20.10 -3.20 4.56
C VAL A 54 -19.47 -3.87 3.34
N ILE A 55 -18.51 -3.17 2.75
CA ILE A 55 -17.80 -3.62 1.58
C ILE A 55 -16.99 -4.87 1.90
N LYS A 56 -17.20 -5.91 1.11
CA LYS A 56 -16.43 -7.15 1.16
C LYS A 56 -15.40 -7.12 0.06
N ILE A 57 -14.13 -7.09 0.45
CA ILE A 57 -13.02 -7.18 -0.50
C ILE A 57 -12.86 -8.66 -0.88
N PRO A 58 -12.70 -9.01 -2.15
CA PRO A 58 -12.46 -10.40 -2.57
C PRO A 58 -11.07 -10.85 -2.12
N TYR A 59 -10.94 -11.16 -0.83
CA TYR A 59 -9.68 -11.63 -0.24
C TYR A 59 -9.82 -13.06 0.26
N LYS A 60 -8.78 -13.87 0.07
CA LYS A 60 -8.80 -15.32 0.39
C LYS A 60 -8.67 -15.61 1.89
N GLN A 61 -8.27 -14.66 2.73
CA GLN A 61 -8.09 -14.88 4.17
C GLN A 61 -9.25 -14.29 4.96
N LYS A 62 -9.73 -15.05 5.96
CA LYS A 62 -10.97 -14.80 6.71
C LYS A 62 -11.11 -13.38 7.25
N ASP A 63 -10.03 -12.78 7.73
CA ASP A 63 -10.08 -11.46 8.36
C ASP A 63 -9.82 -10.29 7.40
N ASN A 64 -9.31 -10.57 6.20
CA ASN A 64 -8.97 -9.56 5.20
C ASN A 64 -10.08 -9.28 4.18
N LYS A 65 -11.25 -9.92 4.33
CA LYS A 65 -12.42 -9.66 3.47
C LYS A 65 -13.07 -8.29 3.69
N TYR A 66 -12.70 -7.59 4.75
CA TYR A 66 -13.22 -6.27 5.09
C TYR A 66 -12.13 -5.20 4.97
N THR A 67 -12.55 -3.96 4.78
CA THR A 67 -11.65 -2.81 4.83
C THR A 67 -10.99 -2.67 6.21
N ASN A 68 -9.82 -2.07 6.28
CA ASN A 68 -9.17 -1.74 7.56
C ASN A 68 -10.07 -0.87 8.44
N PHE A 69 -10.86 0.00 7.81
CA PHE A 69 -11.80 0.88 8.51
C PHE A 69 -12.86 0.06 9.25
N PHE A 70 -13.54 -0.86 8.57
CA PHE A 70 -14.53 -1.70 9.23
C PHE A 70 -13.91 -2.65 10.25
N ARG A 71 -12.74 -3.22 9.99
CA ARG A 71 -12.04 -4.08 10.97
C ARG A 71 -11.73 -3.34 12.28
N ASN A 72 -11.28 -2.10 12.19
CA ASN A 72 -11.05 -1.26 13.36
C ASN A 72 -12.36 -0.93 14.08
N PHE A 73 -13.40 -0.56 13.32
CA PHE A 73 -14.74 -0.35 13.88
C PHE A 73 -15.22 -1.59 14.64
N LYS A 74 -15.14 -2.78 14.04
CA LYS A 74 -15.53 -4.04 14.67
C LYS A 74 -14.76 -4.29 15.96
N TYR A 75 -13.44 -4.10 15.94
CA TYR A 75 -12.61 -4.25 17.13
C TYR A 75 -13.06 -3.33 18.28
N PHE A 76 -13.28 -2.06 18.01
CA PHE A 76 -13.74 -1.13 19.02
C PHE A 76 -15.17 -1.44 19.48
N TYR A 77 -16.05 -1.79 18.56
CA TYR A 77 -17.42 -2.19 18.90
C TYR A 77 -17.44 -3.38 19.86
N GLU A 78 -16.69 -4.46 19.58
CA GLU A 78 -16.59 -5.63 20.44
C GLU A 78 -16.02 -5.29 21.82
N LYS A 79 -15.10 -4.33 21.90
CA LYS A 79 -14.52 -3.88 23.18
C LYS A 79 -15.48 -3.03 24.00
N ILE A 80 -16.29 -2.22 23.34
CA ILE A 80 -17.16 -1.23 23.98
C ILE A 80 -18.53 -1.82 24.32
N SER A 81 -19.08 -2.70 23.49
CA SER A 81 -20.43 -3.27 23.66
C SER A 81 -20.60 -4.06 24.97
N ASN A 82 -19.51 -4.57 25.54
CA ASN A 82 -19.53 -5.32 26.80
C ASN A 82 -19.35 -4.43 28.03
N LEU A 83 -19.18 -3.11 27.85
CA LEU A 83 -18.98 -2.19 28.97
C LEU A 83 -20.31 -1.73 29.57
N LYS A 84 -20.32 -1.54 30.90
CA LYS A 84 -21.47 -0.93 31.58
C LYS A 84 -21.57 0.55 31.23
N GLU A 85 -22.77 1.10 31.23
CA GLU A 85 -23.06 2.51 30.90
C GLU A 85 -22.13 3.49 31.64
N ARG A 86 -21.88 3.27 32.94
CA ARG A 86 -20.95 4.10 33.72
C ARG A 86 -19.52 4.08 33.17
N GLN A 87 -19.07 2.95 32.63
CA GLN A 87 -17.73 2.84 32.01
C GLN A 87 -17.70 3.51 30.66
N LEU A 88 -18.75 3.37 29.87
CA LEU A 88 -18.92 4.06 28.58
C LEU A 88 -18.89 5.59 28.76
N ASN A 89 -19.65 6.11 29.71
CA ASN A 89 -19.67 7.53 30.02
C ASN A 89 -18.30 8.05 30.50
N LYS A 90 -17.59 7.24 31.29
CA LYS A 90 -16.22 7.58 31.69
C LYS A 90 -15.25 7.64 30.51
N ILE A 91 -15.31 6.67 29.59
CA ILE A 91 -14.46 6.64 28.39
C ILE A 91 -14.81 7.81 27.47
N ALA A 92 -16.11 8.05 27.23
CA ALA A 92 -16.56 9.17 26.43
C ALA A 92 -16.04 10.51 27.00
N LYS A 93 -16.17 10.70 28.31
CA LYS A 93 -15.67 11.90 28.99
C LYS A 93 -14.16 12.07 28.89
N ILE A 94 -13.38 10.98 29.07
CA ILE A 94 -11.91 11.02 28.89
C ILE A 94 -11.58 11.41 27.44
N PHE A 95 -12.28 10.81 26.48
CA PHE A 95 -12.02 11.07 25.06
C PHE A 95 -12.34 12.52 24.65
N THR A 96 -13.45 13.08 25.17
CA THR A 96 -13.86 14.46 24.84
C THR A 96 -13.10 15.53 25.60
N ASP A 97 -12.80 15.29 26.88
CA ASP A 97 -12.31 16.31 27.81
C ASP A 97 -10.80 16.24 28.05
N SER A 98 -10.19 15.07 27.86
CA SER A 98 -8.80 14.82 28.25
C SER A 98 -7.89 14.38 27.10
N CYS A 99 -8.45 14.03 25.94
CA CYS A 99 -7.65 13.72 24.76
C CYS A 99 -7.29 14.99 24.01
N GLU A 100 -6.00 15.24 23.86
CA GLU A 100 -5.48 16.36 23.08
C GLU A 100 -5.01 15.85 21.69
N VAL A 101 -5.28 16.64 20.67
CA VAL A 101 -4.85 16.34 19.29
C VAL A 101 -3.93 17.45 18.81
N ILE A 102 -2.73 17.09 18.40
CA ILE A 102 -1.80 18.02 17.77
C ILE A 102 -2.09 18.00 16.26
N VAL A 103 -2.49 19.17 15.72
CA VAL A 103 -2.68 19.37 14.29
C VAL A 103 -1.48 20.09 13.72
N ILE A 104 -0.68 19.38 12.92
CA ILE A 104 0.48 19.95 12.25
C ILE A 104 0.13 20.16 10.78
N LYS A 105 0.23 21.42 10.32
CA LYS A 105 0.03 21.78 8.91
C LYS A 105 1.37 22.05 8.27
N SER A 106 1.65 21.42 7.15
CA SER A 106 2.82 21.68 6.32
C SER A 106 2.41 22.15 4.93
N TRP A 107 3.12 23.11 4.40
CA TRP A 107 2.90 23.66 3.06
C TRP A 107 3.68 22.90 1.99
N GLN A 108 4.68 22.12 2.40
CA GLN A 108 5.55 21.33 1.52
C GLN A 108 5.46 19.86 1.89
N VAL A 109 5.32 19.02 0.86
CA VAL A 109 5.19 17.55 1.02
C VAL A 109 6.43 16.96 1.69
N GLU A 110 7.63 17.44 1.32
CA GLU A 110 8.90 16.98 1.86
C GLU A 110 9.03 17.27 3.36
N GLN A 111 8.58 18.45 3.78
CA GLN A 111 8.56 18.82 5.20
C GLN A 111 7.54 17.98 5.97
N ALA A 112 6.35 17.75 5.38
CA ALA A 112 5.34 16.90 6.00
C ALA A 112 5.86 15.46 6.20
N ILE A 113 6.54 14.89 5.21
CA ILE A 113 7.15 13.57 5.29
C ILE A 113 8.25 13.53 6.36
N THR A 114 9.13 14.54 6.39
CA THR A 114 10.21 14.63 7.38
C THR A 114 9.66 14.71 8.80
N MET A 115 8.67 15.57 9.02
CA MET A 115 8.00 15.71 10.33
C MET A 115 7.29 14.41 10.72
N PHE A 116 6.57 13.78 9.79
CA PHE A 116 5.88 12.52 10.04
C PHE A 116 6.86 11.41 10.42
N ASN A 117 7.98 11.30 9.71
CA ASN A 117 9.03 10.34 10.03
C ASN A 117 9.67 10.61 11.41
N SER A 118 9.90 11.88 11.75
CA SER A 118 10.46 12.24 13.06
C SER A 118 9.49 11.94 14.21
N LEU A 119 8.18 12.18 14.01
CA LEU A 119 7.16 11.89 15.02
C LEU A 119 6.90 10.39 15.18
N ASN A 120 7.12 9.60 14.14
CA ASN A 120 6.97 8.15 14.14
C ASN A 120 8.30 7.40 14.32
N ALA A 121 9.36 8.06 14.78
CA ALA A 121 10.67 7.42 14.99
C ALA A 121 10.57 6.18 15.91
N ASP A 122 9.64 6.18 16.85
CA ASP A 122 9.32 5.07 17.75
C ASP A 122 8.11 4.23 17.29
N GLY A 123 7.51 4.54 16.12
CA GLY A 123 6.33 3.89 15.56
C GLY A 123 6.60 3.11 14.27
N LEU A 124 5.54 2.91 13.46
CA LEU A 124 5.66 2.29 12.14
C LEU A 124 6.21 3.33 11.13
N PRO A 125 7.39 3.11 10.56
CA PRO A 125 7.94 4.02 9.57
C PRO A 125 7.07 4.03 8.30
N LEU A 126 7.07 5.15 7.59
CA LEU A 126 6.48 5.22 6.25
C LEU A 126 7.23 4.27 5.30
N TYR A 127 6.46 3.51 4.54
CA TYR A 127 7.01 2.73 3.44
C TYR A 127 7.53 3.64 2.33
N ASP A 128 8.50 3.15 1.57
CA ASP A 128 9.03 3.88 0.42
C ASP A 128 7.93 4.17 -0.62
N SER A 129 6.97 3.25 -0.76
CA SER A 129 5.78 3.41 -1.59
C SER A 129 4.92 4.61 -1.21
N ASP A 130 4.73 4.88 0.09
CA ASP A 130 3.91 6.01 0.55
C ASP A 130 4.55 7.34 0.17
N ILE A 131 5.87 7.43 0.34
CA ILE A 131 6.64 8.62 0.02
C ILE A 131 6.64 8.88 -1.49
N ILE A 132 6.91 7.85 -2.28
CA ILE A 132 6.95 7.95 -3.73
C ILE A 132 5.56 8.30 -4.28
N ALA A 133 4.49 7.66 -3.78
CA ALA A 133 3.11 7.98 -4.15
C ALA A 133 2.75 9.45 -3.86
N ALA A 134 3.14 9.96 -2.70
CA ALA A 134 2.89 11.37 -2.34
C ALA A 134 3.59 12.35 -3.28
N ILE A 135 4.82 12.07 -3.69
CA ILE A 135 5.58 12.91 -4.63
C ILE A 135 4.95 12.82 -6.03
N LEU A 136 4.61 11.62 -6.50
CA LEU A 136 3.93 11.43 -7.79
C LEU A 136 2.59 12.18 -7.83
N TYR A 137 1.80 12.09 -6.78
CA TYR A 137 0.53 12.80 -6.67
C TYR A 137 0.72 14.33 -6.74
N LYS A 138 1.70 14.87 -6.01
CA LYS A 138 2.07 16.29 -6.08
C LYS A 138 2.42 16.72 -7.51
N ASN A 139 3.24 15.93 -8.20
CA ASN A 139 3.66 16.22 -9.56
C ASN A 139 2.50 16.11 -10.57
N ALA A 140 1.58 15.15 -10.36
CA ALA A 140 0.36 15.02 -11.15
C ALA A 140 -0.57 16.24 -11.00
N ILE A 141 -0.70 16.79 -9.78
CA ILE A 141 -1.44 18.04 -9.55
C ILE A 141 -0.81 19.19 -10.33
N ALA A 142 0.51 19.36 -10.24
CA ALA A 142 1.23 20.42 -10.94
C ALA A 142 1.08 20.36 -12.46
N GLN A 143 0.81 19.17 -13.02
CA GLN A 143 0.62 18.93 -14.45
C GLN A 143 -0.86 18.87 -14.88
N ASN A 144 -1.81 19.15 -13.99
CA ASN A 144 -3.25 18.98 -14.22
C ASN A 144 -3.67 17.53 -14.57
N LYS A 145 -2.89 16.52 -14.16
CA LYS A 145 -3.12 15.08 -14.38
C LYS A 145 -3.56 14.36 -13.11
N LYS A 146 -4.09 15.10 -12.13
CA LYS A 146 -4.47 14.56 -10.81
C LYS A 146 -5.40 13.36 -10.89
N ASP A 147 -6.48 13.48 -11.67
CA ASP A 147 -7.51 12.44 -11.75
C ASP A 147 -7.01 11.23 -12.54
N GLU A 148 -6.22 11.45 -13.60
CA GLU A 148 -5.58 10.38 -14.36
C GLU A 148 -4.64 9.56 -13.48
N PHE A 149 -3.77 10.22 -12.71
CA PHE A 149 -2.87 9.54 -11.77
C PHE A 149 -3.65 8.81 -10.67
N LYS A 150 -4.68 9.44 -10.10
CA LYS A 150 -5.51 8.82 -9.06
C LYS A 150 -6.15 7.52 -9.57
N ASN A 151 -6.77 7.56 -10.73
CA ASN A 151 -7.40 6.38 -11.33
C ASN A 151 -6.37 5.29 -11.65
N GLY A 152 -5.20 5.66 -12.17
CA GLY A 152 -4.10 4.74 -12.40
C GLY A 152 -3.59 4.11 -11.11
N TRP A 153 -3.42 4.90 -10.05
CA TRP A 153 -2.97 4.39 -8.76
C TRP A 153 -3.98 3.42 -8.12
N GLU A 154 -5.27 3.72 -8.24
CA GLU A 154 -6.35 2.81 -7.80
C GLU A 154 -6.35 1.49 -8.59
N ASP A 155 -6.16 1.55 -9.93
CA ASP A 155 -5.99 0.33 -10.75
C ASP A 155 -4.74 -0.45 -10.33
N PHE A 156 -3.62 0.22 -10.09
CA PHE A 156 -2.41 -0.43 -9.58
C PHE A 156 -2.66 -1.19 -8.27
N LEU A 157 -3.30 -0.54 -7.29
CA LEU A 157 -3.65 -1.17 -6.02
C LEU A 157 -4.60 -2.36 -6.21
N LYS A 158 -5.54 -2.26 -7.15
CA LYS A 158 -6.45 -3.34 -7.51
C LYS A 158 -5.67 -4.53 -8.10
N GLN A 159 -4.76 -4.28 -9.05
CA GLN A 159 -3.92 -5.34 -9.66
C GLN A 159 -3.07 -6.06 -8.61
N ILE A 160 -2.50 -5.33 -7.64
CA ILE A 160 -1.77 -5.92 -6.51
C ILE A 160 -2.71 -6.77 -5.63
N GLY A 161 -3.92 -6.28 -5.36
CA GLY A 161 -4.92 -7.00 -4.56
C GLY A 161 -5.43 -8.29 -5.22
N GLU A 162 -5.40 -8.39 -6.54
CA GLU A 162 -5.81 -9.57 -7.32
C GLU A 162 -4.74 -10.66 -7.36
N LEU A 163 -3.47 -10.36 -7.01
CA LEU A 163 -2.39 -11.32 -7.01
C LEU A 163 -2.68 -12.49 -6.04
N LYS A 164 -2.85 -13.66 -6.60
CA LYS A 164 -3.18 -14.89 -5.85
C LYS A 164 -2.08 -15.30 -4.86
N THR A 165 -0.86 -14.91 -5.16
CA THR A 165 0.33 -15.20 -4.36
C THR A 165 0.90 -13.88 -3.82
N ALA A 166 0.33 -13.39 -2.71
CA ALA A 166 0.72 -12.14 -2.05
C ALA A 166 2.24 -12.03 -1.74
N LYS A 167 2.96 -13.15 -1.75
CA LYS A 167 4.42 -13.18 -1.55
C LYS A 167 5.24 -12.77 -2.79
N ILE A 168 4.63 -12.74 -3.98
CA ILE A 168 5.36 -12.43 -5.21
C ILE A 168 5.49 -10.95 -5.43
N ALA A 169 4.43 -10.17 -5.17
CA ALA A 169 4.50 -8.73 -5.32
C ALA A 169 3.67 -8.01 -4.25
N THR A 170 4.33 -7.10 -3.56
CA THR A 170 3.74 -6.04 -2.74
C THR A 170 3.97 -4.72 -3.45
N ILE A 171 3.35 -3.64 -3.01
CA ILE A 171 3.57 -2.30 -3.57
C ILE A 171 5.06 -1.95 -3.57
N ASP A 172 5.75 -2.14 -2.43
CA ASP A 172 7.17 -1.86 -2.30
C ASP A 172 8.04 -2.77 -3.17
N SER A 173 7.65 -4.05 -3.34
CA SER A 173 8.39 -4.96 -4.21
C SER A 173 8.24 -4.61 -5.69
N ILE A 174 7.10 -4.11 -6.13
CA ILE A 174 6.92 -3.61 -7.49
C ILE A 174 7.75 -2.34 -7.73
N LEU A 175 7.82 -1.43 -6.76
CA LEU A 175 8.72 -0.27 -6.85
C LEU A 175 10.19 -0.67 -6.95
N LEU A 176 10.61 -1.65 -6.16
CA LEU A 176 11.96 -2.22 -6.26
C LEU A 176 12.21 -2.82 -7.65
N GLN A 177 11.27 -3.62 -8.15
CA GLN A 177 11.37 -4.22 -9.48
C GLN A 177 11.38 -3.15 -10.58
N GLN A 178 10.55 -2.11 -10.46
CA GLN A 178 10.55 -0.97 -11.39
C GLN A 178 11.91 -0.26 -11.40
N MET A 179 12.54 -0.08 -10.25
CA MET A 179 13.90 0.45 -10.17
C MET A 179 14.87 -0.39 -11.01
N TYR A 180 14.82 -1.72 -10.89
CA TYR A 180 15.68 -2.60 -11.68
C TYR A 180 15.35 -2.56 -13.16
N CYS A 181 14.09 -2.45 -13.54
CA CYS A 181 13.67 -2.26 -14.93
C CYS A 181 14.25 -0.96 -15.52
N GLU A 182 14.18 0.14 -14.77
CA GLU A 182 14.74 1.42 -15.20
C GLU A 182 16.27 1.40 -15.30
N ARG A 183 16.96 0.78 -14.34
CA ARG A 183 18.42 0.58 -14.40
C ARG A 183 18.81 -0.23 -15.62
N ALA A 184 18.08 -1.29 -15.93
CA ALA A 184 18.31 -2.11 -17.13
C ALA A 184 18.07 -1.32 -18.42
N LYS A 185 17.01 -0.52 -18.52
CA LYS A 185 16.73 0.35 -19.67
C LYS A 185 17.83 1.39 -19.87
N ARG A 186 18.28 2.01 -18.81
CA ARG A 186 19.33 3.05 -18.83
C ARG A 186 20.73 2.48 -18.99
N ARG A 187 20.86 1.14 -19.03
CA ARG A 187 22.15 0.46 -19.05
C ARG A 187 23.08 0.96 -17.95
N GLU A 188 22.55 1.16 -16.75
CA GLU A 188 23.31 1.45 -15.54
C GLU A 188 24.13 0.20 -15.16
N ILE A 189 24.96 -0.23 -16.10
CA ILE A 189 25.85 -1.37 -15.96
C ILE A 189 27.11 -0.84 -15.35
N ILE A 190 27.60 -1.58 -14.42
CA ILE A 190 28.89 -1.44 -13.82
C ILE A 190 29.94 -1.73 -14.87
N THR A 191 30.84 -0.81 -15.10
CA THR A 191 32.04 -1.07 -15.86
C THR A 191 32.98 -1.95 -15.03
N GLU A 192 33.80 -2.75 -15.65
CA GLU A 192 34.75 -3.65 -14.95
C GLU A 192 35.59 -2.92 -13.90
N THR A 193 35.80 -1.62 -14.06
CA THR A 193 36.54 -0.77 -13.11
C THR A 193 35.68 -0.43 -11.85
N ASP A 194 34.36 -0.51 -11.92
CA ASP A 194 33.46 -0.17 -10.82
C ASP A 194 33.03 -1.41 -10.02
N SER A 195 33.53 -2.58 -10.37
CA SER A 195 33.10 -3.88 -9.84
C SER A 195 33.33 -4.06 -8.34
N VAL A 196 34.15 -3.23 -7.71
CA VAL A 196 34.53 -3.39 -6.30
C VAL A 196 33.53 -2.73 -5.32
N ASN A 197 32.68 -1.80 -5.77
CA ASN A 197 31.83 -1.00 -4.88
C ASN A 197 30.37 -0.84 -5.35
N VAL A 198 29.80 -1.88 -5.93
CA VAL A 198 28.41 -1.80 -6.39
C VAL A 198 27.45 -1.97 -5.25
N THR A 199 27.09 -0.87 -4.66
CA THR A 199 25.93 -0.82 -3.79
C THR A 199 24.70 -0.50 -4.61
N THR A 200 23.72 -1.42 -4.63
CA THR A 200 22.39 -1.10 -5.12
C THR A 200 21.81 0.02 -4.26
N PRO A 201 21.43 1.16 -4.82
CA PRO A 201 20.81 2.21 -4.03
C PRO A 201 19.49 1.72 -3.45
N GLY A 202 19.13 2.20 -2.26
CA GLY A 202 17.79 1.99 -1.75
C GLY A 202 16.72 2.60 -2.68
N VAL A 203 15.53 2.02 -2.73
CA VAL A 203 14.43 2.42 -3.62
C VAL A 203 14.14 3.92 -3.49
N ARG A 204 13.96 4.40 -2.27
CA ARG A 204 13.73 5.82 -2.00
C ARG A 204 14.80 6.70 -2.62
N ARG A 205 16.08 6.43 -2.31
CA ARG A 205 17.21 7.21 -2.81
C ARG A 205 17.28 7.20 -4.33
N TYR A 206 17.02 6.04 -4.95
CA TYR A 206 17.01 5.93 -6.41
C TYR A 206 16.03 6.90 -7.05
N PHE A 207 14.78 6.90 -6.60
CA PHE A 207 13.74 7.74 -7.18
C PHE A 207 13.83 9.21 -6.74
N THR A 208 14.23 9.51 -5.51
CA THR A 208 14.19 10.87 -4.98
C THR A 208 15.50 11.65 -5.15
N GLU A 209 16.63 10.98 -5.33
CA GLU A 209 17.94 11.64 -5.44
C GLU A 209 18.61 11.37 -6.78
N ILE A 210 18.71 10.10 -7.21
CA ILE A 210 19.51 9.70 -8.37
C ILE A 210 18.76 9.95 -9.68
N ASN A 211 17.54 9.44 -9.79
CA ASN A 211 16.71 9.49 -11.01
C ASN A 211 15.39 10.22 -10.76
N LYS A 212 15.48 11.44 -10.25
CA LYS A 212 14.31 12.30 -9.94
C LYS A 212 13.38 12.53 -11.12
N ASP A 213 13.89 12.43 -12.34
CA ASP A 213 13.13 12.64 -13.56
C ASP A 213 11.98 11.65 -13.70
N LEU A 214 12.15 10.43 -13.18
CA LEU A 214 11.09 9.42 -13.18
C LEU A 214 9.85 9.86 -12.40
N LEU A 215 10.01 10.63 -11.34
CA LEU A 215 8.90 11.17 -10.55
C LEU A 215 8.21 12.37 -11.22
N LYS A 216 8.84 12.97 -12.24
CA LYS A 216 8.22 14.06 -13.03
C LYS A 216 7.19 13.53 -14.02
N GLU A 217 7.19 12.22 -14.31
CA GLU A 217 6.23 11.58 -15.21
C GLU A 217 5.31 10.61 -14.43
N PRO A 218 4.43 11.16 -13.57
CA PRO A 218 3.68 10.36 -12.59
C PRO A 218 2.75 9.33 -13.24
N VAL A 219 2.13 9.68 -14.35
CA VAL A 219 1.20 8.79 -15.07
C VAL A 219 1.96 7.67 -15.77
N GLU A 220 3.10 7.98 -16.38
CA GLU A 220 3.93 6.99 -17.09
C GLU A 220 4.50 5.98 -16.09
N LEU A 221 5.07 6.44 -14.97
CA LEU A 221 5.60 5.55 -13.95
C LEU A 221 4.51 4.65 -13.38
N CYS A 222 3.33 5.22 -13.10
CA CYS A 222 2.18 4.45 -12.64
C CYS A 222 1.76 3.39 -13.66
N SER A 223 1.68 3.74 -14.95
CA SER A 223 1.37 2.80 -16.04
C SER A 223 2.38 1.65 -16.13
N ASN A 224 3.67 1.93 -15.97
CA ASN A 224 4.70 0.92 -15.95
C ASN A 224 4.55 -0.05 -14.77
N MET A 225 4.18 0.46 -13.58
CA MET A 225 3.90 -0.37 -12.41
C MET A 225 2.65 -1.22 -12.59
N ILE A 226 1.57 -0.67 -13.18
CA ILE A 226 0.35 -1.42 -13.52
C ILE A 226 0.68 -2.56 -14.48
N ARG A 227 1.44 -2.27 -15.54
CA ARG A 227 1.86 -3.29 -16.52
C ARG A 227 2.64 -4.41 -15.84
N LEU A 228 3.56 -4.09 -14.97
CA LEU A 228 4.34 -5.08 -14.22
C LEU A 228 3.44 -5.92 -13.30
N ALA A 229 2.48 -5.32 -12.61
CA ALA A 229 1.52 -6.03 -11.78
C ALA A 229 0.62 -6.98 -12.61
N LYS A 230 0.17 -6.54 -13.79
CA LYS A 230 -0.59 -7.39 -14.74
C LYS A 230 0.23 -8.58 -15.23
N ILE A 231 1.51 -8.37 -15.55
CA ILE A 231 2.41 -9.46 -15.91
C ILE A 231 2.50 -10.48 -14.76
N TRP A 232 2.67 -10.02 -13.53
CA TRP A 232 2.68 -10.91 -12.38
C TRP A 232 1.37 -11.65 -12.17
N ASN A 233 0.21 -11.01 -12.36
CA ASN A 233 -1.08 -11.67 -12.33
C ASN A 233 -1.16 -12.82 -13.35
N LYS A 234 -0.56 -12.62 -14.53
CA LYS A 234 -0.51 -13.64 -15.58
C LYS A 234 0.44 -14.79 -15.26
N VAL A 235 1.62 -14.50 -14.71
CA VAL A 235 2.71 -15.51 -14.63
C VAL A 235 2.89 -16.11 -13.23
N SER A 236 2.38 -15.51 -12.18
CA SER A 236 2.64 -15.94 -10.79
C SER A 236 2.15 -17.35 -10.45
N ASP A 237 1.15 -17.83 -11.15
CA ASP A 237 0.57 -19.15 -10.91
C ASP A 237 1.37 -20.29 -11.58
N TYR A 238 2.35 -19.98 -12.43
CA TYR A 238 3.18 -21.02 -13.05
C TYR A 238 4.07 -21.70 -12.01
N PRO A 239 4.03 -23.06 -11.90
CA PRO A 239 4.80 -23.78 -10.88
C PRO A 239 6.31 -23.48 -10.92
N ILE A 240 6.87 -23.31 -12.13
CA ILE A 240 8.30 -23.01 -12.29
C ILE A 240 8.68 -21.66 -11.69
N ILE A 241 7.81 -20.63 -11.76
CA ILE A 241 8.04 -19.32 -11.14
C ILE A 241 7.97 -19.44 -9.63
N GLN A 242 7.04 -20.24 -9.11
CA GLN A 242 6.93 -20.48 -7.68
C GLN A 242 8.15 -21.22 -7.12
N VAL A 243 8.71 -22.16 -7.88
CA VAL A 243 9.94 -22.86 -7.53
C VAL A 243 11.12 -21.88 -7.52
N LEU A 244 11.32 -21.10 -8.59
CA LEU A 244 12.40 -20.12 -8.69
C LEU A 244 12.37 -19.11 -7.55
N SER A 245 11.19 -18.61 -7.18
CA SER A 245 11.06 -17.66 -6.08
C SER A 245 11.41 -18.24 -4.71
N LYS A 246 11.39 -19.55 -4.56
CA LYS A 246 11.87 -20.24 -3.35
C LYS A 246 13.39 -20.47 -3.35
N PHE A 247 13.96 -20.70 -4.52
CA PHE A 247 15.40 -20.83 -4.65
C PHE A 247 16.14 -19.54 -4.35
N ASN A 248 15.66 -18.45 -4.94
CA ASN A 248 16.28 -17.14 -4.77
C ASN A 248 15.26 -16.03 -4.93
N GLU A 249 15.04 -15.23 -3.88
CA GLU A 249 14.07 -14.13 -3.92
C GLU A 249 14.41 -13.06 -4.97
N ASN A 250 15.69 -12.88 -5.31
CA ASN A 250 16.11 -11.92 -6.32
C ASN A 250 15.80 -12.38 -7.75
N SER A 251 15.43 -13.65 -7.95
CA SER A 251 14.93 -14.14 -9.25
C SER A 251 13.80 -13.28 -9.80
N LYS A 252 12.98 -12.71 -8.91
CA LYS A 252 11.86 -11.81 -9.27
C LYS A 252 12.35 -10.52 -9.93
N LEU A 253 13.49 -10.00 -9.51
CA LEU A 253 14.06 -8.76 -10.08
C LEU A 253 14.51 -8.97 -11.52
N PHE A 254 15.16 -10.09 -11.78
CA PHE A 254 15.52 -10.46 -13.14
C PHE A 254 14.30 -10.73 -14.02
N LEU A 255 13.34 -11.53 -13.53
CA LEU A 255 12.13 -11.84 -14.28
C LEU A 255 11.30 -10.59 -14.58
N ALA A 256 11.16 -9.68 -13.61
CA ALA A 256 10.49 -8.41 -13.81
C ALA A 256 11.17 -7.59 -14.92
N SER A 257 12.49 -7.46 -14.86
CA SER A 257 13.27 -6.72 -15.87
C SER A 257 13.19 -7.39 -17.25
N TYR A 258 13.20 -8.71 -17.29
CA TYR A 258 13.08 -9.46 -18.53
C TYR A 258 11.67 -9.30 -19.14
N PHE A 259 10.62 -9.54 -18.37
CA PHE A 259 9.26 -9.45 -18.88
C PHE A 259 8.82 -8.02 -19.19
N SER A 260 9.34 -7.01 -18.50
CA SER A 260 9.03 -5.61 -18.77
C SER A 260 9.42 -5.12 -20.18
N ARG A 261 10.23 -5.91 -20.91
CA ARG A 261 10.63 -5.62 -22.29
C ARG A 261 9.60 -6.03 -23.33
N PHE A 262 8.60 -6.79 -22.93
CA PHE A 262 7.58 -7.34 -23.81
C PHE A 262 6.22 -6.78 -23.46
N ASP A 263 5.34 -6.69 -24.45
CA ASP A 263 3.94 -6.44 -24.17
C ASP A 263 3.30 -7.63 -23.47
N GLU A 264 2.24 -7.38 -22.72
CA GLU A 264 1.56 -8.42 -21.94
C GLU A 264 1.19 -9.65 -22.76
N ASN A 265 0.77 -9.43 -24.03
CA ASN A 265 0.41 -10.50 -24.95
C ASN A 265 1.62 -11.31 -25.47
N GLU A 266 2.79 -10.71 -25.49
CA GLU A 266 4.05 -11.36 -25.94
C GLU A 266 4.68 -12.25 -24.86
N VAL A 267 4.25 -12.10 -23.59
CA VAL A 267 4.65 -12.99 -22.50
C VAL A 267 3.92 -14.31 -22.63
N SER A 268 4.39 -15.15 -23.55
CA SER A 268 3.85 -16.48 -23.84
C SER A 268 4.34 -17.52 -22.83
N GLU A 269 3.63 -18.66 -22.77
CA GLU A 269 4.01 -19.80 -21.94
C GLU A 269 5.41 -20.33 -22.30
N ASP A 270 5.70 -20.46 -23.60
CA ASP A 270 7.01 -20.91 -24.06
C ASP A 270 8.13 -19.97 -23.61
N ARG A 271 7.91 -18.66 -23.68
CA ARG A 271 8.88 -17.66 -23.21
C ARG A 271 9.14 -17.78 -21.69
N ILE A 272 8.07 -17.94 -20.91
CA ILE A 272 8.15 -18.17 -19.46
C ILE A 272 8.95 -19.45 -19.19
N LYS A 273 8.61 -20.54 -19.85
CA LYS A 273 9.25 -21.83 -19.68
C LYS A 273 10.76 -21.78 -20.00
N VAL A 274 11.13 -21.21 -21.14
CA VAL A 274 12.53 -21.14 -21.57
C VAL A 274 13.37 -20.33 -20.57
N ILE A 275 12.96 -19.12 -20.22
CA ILE A 275 13.76 -18.29 -19.33
C ILE A 275 13.83 -18.84 -17.91
N CYS A 276 12.73 -19.38 -17.39
CA CYS A 276 12.70 -19.98 -16.07
C CYS A 276 13.52 -21.27 -15.99
N GLN A 277 13.54 -22.10 -17.04
CA GLN A 277 14.40 -23.27 -17.09
C GLN A 277 15.89 -22.89 -17.13
N CYS A 278 16.26 -21.87 -17.88
CA CYS A 278 17.64 -21.37 -17.89
C CYS A 278 18.05 -20.90 -16.49
N MET A 279 17.20 -20.13 -15.80
CA MET A 279 17.48 -19.66 -14.44
C MET A 279 17.56 -20.83 -13.45
N LEU A 280 16.64 -21.78 -13.54
CA LEU A 280 16.65 -22.94 -12.65
C LEU A 280 17.92 -23.78 -12.81
N ARG A 281 18.36 -24.01 -14.05
CA ARG A 281 19.63 -24.67 -14.34
C ARG A 281 20.81 -23.92 -13.73
N LEU A 282 20.87 -22.60 -13.92
CA LEU A 282 21.94 -21.78 -13.36
C LEU A 282 21.97 -21.88 -11.82
N PHE A 283 20.83 -21.70 -11.15
CA PHE A 283 20.77 -21.79 -9.69
C PHE A 283 21.09 -23.19 -9.18
N THR A 284 20.66 -24.24 -9.88
CA THR A 284 21.00 -25.62 -9.52
C THR A 284 22.53 -25.85 -9.63
N ILE A 285 23.19 -25.35 -10.67
CA ILE A 285 24.64 -25.49 -10.82
C ILE A 285 25.35 -24.73 -9.70
N LEU A 286 24.92 -23.50 -9.42
CA LEU A 286 25.53 -22.67 -8.37
C LEU A 286 25.39 -23.33 -7.00
N GLU A 287 24.23 -23.90 -6.69
CA GLU A 287 23.99 -24.62 -5.43
C GLU A 287 24.84 -25.90 -5.31
N LEU A 288 25.07 -26.61 -6.41
CA LEU A 288 25.90 -27.82 -6.43
C LEU A 288 27.41 -27.53 -6.31
N VAL A 289 27.84 -26.38 -6.83
CA VAL A 289 29.27 -25.99 -6.83
C VAL A 289 29.65 -25.26 -5.54
N ASP A 290 28.78 -24.42 -5.03
CA ASP A 290 28.98 -23.64 -3.81
C ASP A 290 27.76 -23.78 -2.88
N THR A 291 27.86 -24.74 -1.96
CA THR A 291 26.78 -24.98 -0.96
C THR A 291 26.52 -23.82 -0.01
N GLY A 292 27.36 -22.79 -0.05
CA GLY A 292 27.19 -21.54 0.67
C GLY A 292 26.73 -20.37 -0.23
N TYR A 293 26.25 -20.69 -1.45
CA TYR A 293 25.78 -19.66 -2.37
C TYR A 293 24.65 -18.84 -1.76
N SER A 294 24.89 -17.55 -1.68
CA SER A 294 23.89 -16.57 -1.32
C SER A 294 23.72 -15.57 -2.45
N SER A 295 22.52 -15.04 -2.61
CA SER A 295 22.21 -14.02 -3.63
C SER A 295 23.01 -12.71 -3.48
N THR A 296 23.80 -12.60 -2.41
CA THR A 296 24.66 -11.45 -2.12
C THR A 296 26.12 -11.66 -2.53
N LYS A 297 26.49 -12.85 -2.97
CA LYS A 297 27.75 -13.14 -3.66
C LYS A 297 27.50 -13.12 -5.16
#